data_44b9317c8abdb2fdedbeaa71afbab4f7
#
_entry.id   44b9317c8abdb2fdedbeaa71afbab4f7
#
_cell.length_a   1.000
_cell.length_b   1.000
_cell.length_c   1.000
_cell.angle_alpha   90.00
_cell.angle_beta   90.00
_cell.angle_gamma   90.00
#
_symmetry.space_group_name_H-M   'P 1'
#
loop_
_entity.id
_entity.type
_entity.pdbx_description
1 polymer ?
#
loop_
_entity_poly.entity_id
_entity_poly.type
_entity_poly.pdbx_seq_one_letter_code
_entity_poly.pdbx_strand_id
1 'polypeptide(L)'
;LSLDPKPAHSLNIKGVSLITPNRKEAFELAGIPDEHKRTICPLEDDLIRRVIRRLREVCSADSILITLGEQGMLLCKDCENVIHIPTVAREVFDVSGAGDTVIAALTAAVTSGANLEEAAVLANHAAGVVVAKIGTATAAPEEILKTLSMEDKE
;
A
#
# COMPACT_ATOMS: atom_id res chain seq x y z
N LEU A 1 -0.54 14.13 -7.40
CA LEU A 1 -0.58 13.02 -8.37
C LEU A 1 -0.19 11.73 -7.68
N SER A 2 -1.08 10.73 -7.73
CA SER A 2 -0.79 9.37 -7.25
C SER A 2 -0.50 8.45 -8.44
N LEU A 3 0.45 7.53 -8.28
CA LEU A 3 0.88 6.62 -9.33
C LEU A 3 1.07 5.20 -8.77
N ASP A 4 0.48 4.21 -9.44
CA ASP A 4 0.81 2.79 -9.27
C ASP A 4 1.91 2.43 -10.29
N PRO A 5 3.19 2.37 -9.87
CA PRO A 5 4.30 2.24 -10.80
C PRO A 5 4.45 0.79 -11.27
N LYS A 6 4.58 0.60 -12.58
CA LYS A 6 4.92 -0.70 -13.16
C LYS A 6 6.38 -0.68 -13.63
N PRO A 7 7.28 -1.49 -13.04
CA PRO A 7 8.72 -1.46 -13.36
C PRO A 7 9.07 -1.70 -14.82
N ALA A 8 8.20 -2.45 -15.53
CA ALA A 8 8.37 -2.71 -16.98
C ALA A 8 8.30 -1.44 -17.86
N HIS A 9 7.81 -0.34 -17.34
CA HIS A 9 7.72 0.93 -18.03
C HIS A 9 8.72 1.93 -17.43
N SER A 10 9.68 2.40 -18.23
CA SER A 10 10.63 3.45 -17.84
C SER A 10 9.93 4.81 -17.74
N LEU A 11 9.08 4.98 -16.74
CA LEU A 11 8.42 6.25 -16.46
C LEU A 11 9.37 7.16 -15.68
N ASN A 12 9.41 8.43 -16.05
CA ASN A 12 10.01 9.44 -15.18
C ASN A 12 9.05 9.75 -14.04
N ILE A 13 9.28 9.10 -12.89
CA ILE A 13 8.39 9.17 -11.71
C ILE A 13 8.67 10.42 -10.86
N LYS A 14 9.38 11.42 -11.39
CA LYS A 14 9.68 12.65 -10.65
C LYS A 14 8.45 13.55 -10.55
N GLY A 15 8.27 14.14 -9.37
CA GLY A 15 7.17 15.08 -9.12
C GLY A 15 5.81 14.40 -8.87
N VAL A 16 5.83 13.12 -8.52
CA VAL A 16 4.65 12.37 -8.07
C VAL A 16 4.52 12.53 -6.55
N SER A 17 3.33 12.87 -6.07
CA SER A 17 3.10 13.07 -4.63
C SER A 17 3.10 11.74 -3.87
N LEU A 18 2.61 10.67 -4.50
CA LEU A 18 2.47 9.36 -3.89
C LEU A 18 2.68 8.25 -4.91
N ILE A 19 3.44 7.22 -4.53
CA ILE A 19 3.53 5.95 -5.28
C ILE A 19 3.05 4.80 -4.42
N THR A 20 2.42 3.78 -5.08
CA THR A 20 1.80 2.65 -4.39
C THR A 20 2.30 1.29 -4.93
N PRO A 21 3.62 1.03 -4.97
CA PRO A 21 4.13 -0.24 -5.44
C PRO A 21 3.76 -1.38 -4.48
N ASN A 22 3.54 -2.59 -5.03
CA ASN A 22 3.57 -3.78 -4.21
C ASN A 22 5.03 -4.17 -3.86
N ARG A 23 5.21 -5.16 -2.96
CA ARG A 23 6.55 -5.60 -2.52
C ARG A 23 7.47 -5.89 -3.72
N LYS A 24 7.02 -6.69 -4.67
CA LYS A 24 7.81 -7.07 -5.85
C LYS A 24 8.21 -5.84 -6.67
N GLU A 25 7.25 -4.99 -6.98
CA GLU A 25 7.49 -3.74 -7.74
C GLU A 25 8.43 -2.80 -6.99
N ALA A 26 8.29 -2.69 -5.66
CA ALA A 26 9.17 -1.87 -4.84
C ALA A 26 10.64 -2.33 -4.92
N PHE A 27 10.87 -3.64 -4.83
CA PHE A 27 12.21 -4.22 -4.94
C PHE A 27 12.79 -4.06 -6.34
N GLU A 28 12.00 -4.31 -7.39
CA GLU A 28 12.39 -4.13 -8.79
C GLU A 28 12.75 -2.67 -9.09
N LEU A 29 11.93 -1.70 -8.68
CA LEU A 29 12.18 -0.26 -8.85
C LEU A 29 13.44 0.19 -8.09
N ALA A 30 13.68 -0.37 -6.91
CA ALA A 30 14.88 -0.08 -6.13
C ALA A 30 16.14 -0.72 -6.70
N GLY A 31 16.03 -1.70 -7.62
CA GLY A 31 17.14 -2.50 -8.12
C GLY A 31 17.78 -3.38 -7.05
N ILE A 32 16.99 -3.83 -6.07
CA ILE A 32 17.42 -4.67 -4.95
C ILE A 32 16.76 -6.04 -5.10
N PRO A 33 17.51 -7.16 -5.09
CA PRO A 33 16.92 -8.50 -5.10
C PRO A 33 16.07 -8.74 -3.84
N ASP A 34 14.86 -9.29 -4.01
CA ASP A 34 14.03 -9.73 -2.89
C ASP A 34 14.44 -11.14 -2.46
N GLU A 35 15.16 -11.26 -1.37
CA GLU A 35 15.64 -12.53 -0.82
C GLU A 35 14.54 -13.35 -0.11
N HIS A 36 13.28 -12.89 -0.17
CA HIS A 36 12.10 -13.54 0.43
C HIS A 36 12.21 -13.91 1.92
N LYS A 37 13.14 -13.33 2.65
CA LYS A 37 13.18 -13.47 4.11
C LYS A 37 12.05 -12.67 4.72
N ARG A 38 10.90 -13.33 4.93
CA ARG A 38 9.77 -12.71 5.64
C ARG A 38 10.13 -12.58 7.11
N THR A 39 10.33 -11.37 7.57
CA THR A 39 10.36 -11.05 9.00
C THR A 39 8.94 -11.00 9.54
N ILE A 40 8.77 -11.28 10.83
CA ILE A 40 7.46 -11.23 11.50
C ILE A 40 6.90 -9.80 11.44
N CYS A 41 7.77 -8.80 11.61
CA CYS A 41 7.40 -7.38 11.54
C CYS A 41 8.09 -6.72 10.32
N PRO A 42 7.33 -6.18 9.35
CA PRO A 42 7.92 -5.51 8.19
C PRO A 42 8.81 -4.31 8.55
N LEU A 43 8.59 -3.67 9.70
CA LEU A 43 9.43 -2.57 10.18
C LEU A 43 10.83 -3.02 10.62
N GLU A 44 11.02 -4.30 10.90
CA GLU A 44 12.32 -4.89 11.30
C GLU A 44 13.09 -5.46 10.10
N ASP A 45 12.50 -5.44 8.90
CA ASP A 45 13.14 -5.90 7.67
C ASP A 45 14.13 -4.85 7.14
N ASP A 46 15.42 -5.06 7.37
CA ASP A 46 16.47 -4.17 6.87
C ASP A 46 16.50 -4.04 5.35
N LEU A 47 16.08 -5.08 4.61
CA LEU A 47 15.97 -5.00 3.16
C LEU A 47 14.85 -4.04 2.73
N ILE A 48 13.70 -4.09 3.38
CA ILE A 48 12.61 -3.15 3.12
C ILE A 48 13.05 -1.71 3.43
N ARG A 49 13.76 -1.48 4.54
CA ARG A 49 14.30 -0.15 4.85
C ARG A 49 15.27 0.36 3.78
N ARG A 50 16.12 -0.51 3.23
CA ARG A 50 17.00 -0.17 2.12
C ARG A 50 16.22 0.13 0.84
N VAL A 51 15.19 -0.64 0.54
CA VAL A 51 14.28 -0.41 -0.59
C VAL A 51 13.61 0.95 -0.47
N ILE A 52 13.05 1.31 0.69
CA ILE A 52 12.42 2.61 0.93
C ILE A 52 13.39 3.77 0.64
N ARG A 53 14.61 3.73 1.17
CA ARG A 53 15.63 4.75 0.90
C ARG A 53 15.92 4.86 -0.60
N ARG A 54 16.10 3.73 -1.27
CA ARG A 54 16.40 3.69 -2.69
C ARG A 54 15.24 4.20 -3.56
N LEU A 55 14.01 3.84 -3.22
CA LEU A 55 12.81 4.36 -3.91
C LEU A 55 12.72 5.89 -3.84
N ARG A 56 13.02 6.48 -2.69
CA ARG A 56 13.05 7.94 -2.55
C ARG A 56 14.08 8.60 -3.47
N GLU A 57 15.27 8.01 -3.60
CA GLU A 57 16.31 8.52 -4.49
C GLU A 57 15.89 8.41 -5.97
N VAL A 58 15.26 7.29 -6.35
CA VAL A 58 14.92 7.01 -7.75
C VAL A 58 13.64 7.72 -8.18
N CYS A 59 12.61 7.68 -7.34
CA CYS A 59 11.26 8.14 -7.72
C CYS A 59 11.01 9.61 -7.37
N SER A 60 11.75 10.19 -6.41
CA SER A 60 11.53 11.56 -5.91
C SER A 60 10.06 11.82 -5.51
N ALA A 61 9.35 10.79 -5.04
CA ALA A 61 7.99 10.90 -4.55
C ALA A 61 7.96 11.46 -3.12
N ASP A 62 6.96 12.28 -2.80
CA ASP A 62 6.81 12.85 -1.46
C ASP A 62 6.50 11.75 -0.43
N SER A 63 5.69 10.76 -0.83
CA SER A 63 5.28 9.64 0.01
C SER A 63 5.24 8.32 -0.77
N ILE A 64 5.42 7.21 -0.05
CA ILE A 64 5.41 5.86 -0.62
C ILE A 64 4.49 4.99 0.23
N LEU A 65 3.54 4.29 -0.39
CA LEU A 65 2.76 3.23 0.25
C LEU A 65 3.13 1.90 -0.40
N ILE A 66 3.80 1.02 0.34
CA ILE A 66 4.17 -0.32 -0.15
C ILE A 66 3.13 -1.32 0.33
N THR A 67 2.46 -2.02 -0.60
CA THR A 67 1.56 -3.11 -0.24
C THR A 67 2.33 -4.41 -0.07
N LEU A 68 2.06 -5.15 1.03
CA LEU A 68 2.79 -6.34 1.45
C LEU A 68 1.92 -7.60 1.51
N GLY A 69 0.75 -7.58 0.87
CA GLY A 69 -0.20 -8.69 0.88
C GLY A 69 -0.69 -9.00 2.30
N GLU A 70 -0.49 -10.21 2.77
CA GLU A 70 -0.91 -10.66 4.10
C GLU A 70 -0.27 -9.88 5.27
N GLN A 71 0.82 -9.18 5.03
CA GLN A 71 1.48 -8.33 6.02
C GLN A 71 0.91 -6.90 6.04
N GLY A 72 -0.10 -6.58 5.23
CA GLY A 72 -0.71 -5.25 5.18
C GLY A 72 0.08 -4.26 4.33
N MET A 73 0.39 -3.10 4.87
CA MET A 73 1.00 -1.99 4.13
C MET A 73 2.05 -1.27 4.96
N LEU A 74 3.03 -0.66 4.29
CA LEU A 74 3.97 0.30 4.87
C LEU A 74 3.75 1.68 4.26
N LEU A 75 3.37 2.63 5.07
CA LEU A 75 3.28 4.03 4.69
C LEU A 75 4.57 4.75 5.09
N CYS A 76 5.26 5.31 4.10
CA CYS A 76 6.52 6.01 4.27
C CYS A 76 6.31 7.48 3.89
N LYS A 77 6.20 8.35 4.88
CA LYS A 77 6.12 9.82 4.70
C LYS A 77 7.50 10.41 4.42
N ASP A 78 8.52 9.85 5.06
CA ASP A 78 9.95 10.14 4.86
C ASP A 78 10.80 8.90 5.18
N CYS A 79 12.12 9.00 5.17
CA CYS A 79 12.99 7.85 5.39
C CYS A 79 12.97 7.30 6.83
N GLU A 80 12.51 8.09 7.80
CA GLU A 80 12.53 7.76 9.22
C GLU A 80 11.12 7.43 9.72
N ASN A 81 10.10 8.10 9.17
CA ASN A 81 8.70 7.93 9.55
C ASN A 81 8.00 6.89 8.67
N VAL A 82 8.18 5.64 9.02
CA VAL A 82 7.53 4.49 8.38
C VAL A 82 6.50 3.92 9.34
N ILE A 83 5.25 3.84 8.88
CA ILE A 83 4.11 3.33 9.63
C ILE A 83 3.70 1.99 9.02
N HIS A 84 3.58 0.97 9.85
CA HIS A 84 3.01 -0.31 9.46
C HIS A 84 1.51 -0.31 9.74
N ILE A 85 0.73 -0.62 8.71
CA ILE A 85 -0.73 -0.79 8.77
C ILE A 85 -0.98 -2.27 8.52
N PRO A 86 -1.29 -3.06 9.57
CA PRO A 86 -1.55 -4.49 9.44
C PRO A 86 -2.75 -4.76 8.53
N THR A 87 -2.78 -5.91 7.87
CA THR A 87 -3.95 -6.28 7.06
C THR A 87 -5.18 -6.49 7.93
N VAL A 88 -6.32 -5.98 7.46
CA VAL A 88 -7.63 -6.25 8.06
C VAL A 88 -8.37 -7.40 7.36
N ALA A 89 -7.80 -7.95 6.29
CA ALA A 89 -8.39 -9.07 5.57
C ALA A 89 -8.39 -10.32 6.46
N ARG A 90 -9.56 -10.84 6.77
CA ARG A 90 -9.74 -12.09 7.55
C ARG A 90 -9.77 -13.32 6.64
N GLU A 91 -10.33 -13.15 5.45
CA GLU A 91 -10.43 -14.20 4.42
C GLU A 91 -9.96 -13.61 3.10
N VAL A 92 -9.19 -14.37 2.34
CA VAL A 92 -8.68 -13.97 1.04
C VAL A 92 -9.08 -15.01 0.01
N PHE A 93 -9.97 -14.64 -0.90
CA PHE A 93 -10.39 -15.50 -2.00
C PHE A 93 -9.67 -15.15 -3.30
N ASP A 94 -9.53 -13.85 -3.59
CA ASP A 94 -8.84 -13.38 -4.80
C ASP A 94 -8.18 -12.03 -4.54
N VAL A 95 -6.93 -11.89 -4.93
CA VAL A 95 -6.16 -10.65 -4.77
C VAL A 95 -6.22 -9.73 -5.99
N SER A 96 -6.93 -10.14 -7.05
CA SER A 96 -7.05 -9.39 -8.29
C SER A 96 -7.75 -8.04 -8.06
N GLY A 97 -7.10 -6.95 -8.49
CA GLY A 97 -7.63 -5.59 -8.33
C GLY A 97 -7.43 -4.97 -6.94
N ALA A 98 -6.82 -5.68 -5.99
CA ALA A 98 -6.55 -5.13 -4.65
C ALA A 98 -5.68 -3.86 -4.71
N GLY A 99 -4.61 -3.86 -5.51
CA GLY A 99 -3.73 -2.69 -5.70
C GLY A 99 -4.46 -1.50 -6.31
N ASP A 100 -5.28 -1.74 -7.33
CA ASP A 100 -6.11 -0.71 -7.97
C ASP A 100 -7.11 -0.11 -6.98
N THR A 101 -7.69 -0.95 -6.12
CA THR A 101 -8.60 -0.51 -5.05
C THR A 101 -7.86 0.34 -4.01
N VAL A 102 -6.65 -0.07 -3.62
CA VAL A 102 -5.81 0.70 -2.68
C VAL A 102 -5.57 2.11 -3.20
N ILE A 103 -5.03 2.27 -4.42
CA ILE A 103 -4.71 3.59 -4.95
C ILE A 103 -5.98 4.43 -5.16
N ALA A 104 -7.09 3.83 -5.59
CA ALA A 104 -8.35 4.54 -5.78
C ALA A 104 -8.91 5.07 -4.45
N ALA A 105 -9.03 4.20 -3.42
CA ALA A 105 -9.56 4.58 -2.11
C ALA A 105 -8.66 5.60 -1.41
N LEU A 106 -7.34 5.39 -1.44
CA LEU A 106 -6.34 6.31 -0.88
C LEU A 106 -6.45 7.70 -1.50
N THR A 107 -6.49 7.76 -2.85
CA THR A 107 -6.56 9.03 -3.57
C THR A 107 -7.88 9.74 -3.30
N ALA A 108 -9.00 9.01 -3.28
CA ALA A 108 -10.31 9.56 -2.96
C ALA A 108 -10.34 10.15 -1.53
N ALA A 109 -9.80 9.44 -0.55
CA ALA A 109 -9.74 9.91 0.84
C ALA A 109 -8.88 11.19 0.99
N VAL A 110 -7.67 11.20 0.41
CA VAL A 110 -6.79 12.38 0.45
C VAL A 110 -7.44 13.59 -0.22
N THR A 111 -8.06 13.41 -1.39
CA THR A 111 -8.74 14.52 -2.08
C THR A 111 -9.99 15.01 -1.36
N SER A 112 -10.56 14.18 -0.49
CA SER A 112 -11.69 14.54 0.39
C SER A 112 -11.25 15.20 1.71
N GLY A 113 -9.94 15.37 1.92
CA GLY A 113 -9.39 16.07 3.08
C GLY A 113 -8.83 15.18 4.20
N ALA A 114 -8.84 13.86 4.04
CA ALA A 114 -8.19 12.97 4.99
C ALA A 114 -6.67 13.17 4.97
N ASN A 115 -6.02 13.01 6.12
CA ASN A 115 -4.57 12.93 6.14
C ASN A 115 -4.11 11.58 5.55
N LEU A 116 -2.82 11.46 5.25
CA LEU A 116 -2.30 10.30 4.53
C LEU A 116 -2.39 9.00 5.33
N GLU A 117 -2.33 9.04 6.66
CA GLU A 117 -2.50 7.87 7.52
C GLU A 117 -3.94 7.38 7.52
N GLU A 118 -4.90 8.30 7.72
CA GLU A 118 -6.33 7.99 7.64
C GLU A 118 -6.69 7.41 6.27
N ALA A 119 -6.16 8.01 5.21
CA ALA A 119 -6.38 7.53 3.85
C ALA A 119 -5.79 6.13 3.62
N ALA A 120 -4.61 5.83 4.18
CA ALA A 120 -4.00 4.51 4.06
C ALA A 120 -4.75 3.43 4.85
N VAL A 121 -5.27 3.77 6.04
CA VAL A 121 -6.15 2.89 6.81
C VAL A 121 -7.43 2.60 6.03
N LEU A 122 -8.09 3.62 5.48
CA LEU A 122 -9.29 3.44 4.66
C LEU A 122 -9.02 2.55 3.44
N ALA A 123 -7.88 2.75 2.77
CA ALA A 123 -7.48 1.95 1.62
C ALA A 123 -7.22 0.48 2.00
N ASN A 124 -6.66 0.21 3.18
CA ASN A 124 -6.48 -1.13 3.72
C ASN A 124 -7.82 -1.84 3.94
N HIS A 125 -8.81 -1.14 4.50
CA HIS A 125 -10.17 -1.67 4.66
C HIS A 125 -10.85 -1.93 3.31
N ALA A 126 -10.71 -1.01 2.34
CA ALA A 126 -11.25 -1.20 1.00
C ALA A 126 -10.63 -2.41 0.29
N ALA A 127 -9.31 -2.60 0.42
CA ALA A 127 -8.62 -3.78 -0.10
C ALA A 127 -9.11 -5.07 0.59
N GLY A 128 -9.29 -5.05 1.93
CA GLY A 128 -9.83 -6.16 2.70
C GLY A 128 -11.21 -6.61 2.21
N VAL A 129 -12.09 -5.66 1.87
CA VAL A 129 -13.41 -5.95 1.27
C VAL A 129 -13.28 -6.64 -0.09
N VAL A 130 -12.37 -6.16 -0.94
CA VAL A 130 -12.20 -6.68 -2.31
C VAL A 130 -11.62 -8.08 -2.31
N VAL A 131 -10.56 -8.34 -1.52
CA VAL A 131 -9.91 -9.65 -1.50
C VAL A 131 -10.79 -10.75 -0.88
N ALA A 132 -11.83 -10.38 -0.15
CA ALA A 132 -12.84 -11.30 0.36
C ALA A 132 -13.92 -11.68 -0.68
N LYS A 133 -13.78 -11.22 -1.93
CA LYS A 133 -14.70 -11.52 -3.03
C LYS A 133 -13.97 -12.29 -4.13
N ILE A 134 -14.70 -13.07 -4.92
CA ILE A 134 -14.13 -13.80 -6.06
C ILE A 134 -14.10 -12.90 -7.29
N GLY A 135 -12.97 -12.88 -7.99
CA GLY A 135 -12.75 -12.07 -9.20
C GLY A 135 -12.50 -10.59 -8.90
N THR A 136 -12.40 -9.79 -9.97
CA THR A 136 -12.29 -8.33 -9.85
C THR A 136 -13.58 -7.74 -9.28
N ALA A 137 -13.53 -7.33 -8.02
CA ALA A 137 -14.67 -6.80 -7.29
C ALA A 137 -14.48 -5.33 -6.93
N THR A 138 -15.56 -4.67 -6.56
CA THR A 138 -15.55 -3.30 -6.04
C THR A 138 -15.90 -3.31 -4.55
N ALA A 139 -15.39 -2.32 -3.81
CA ALA A 139 -15.75 -2.07 -2.42
C ALA A 139 -16.78 -0.92 -2.37
N ALA A 140 -17.98 -1.20 -1.89
CA ALA A 140 -18.98 -0.16 -1.65
C ALA A 140 -18.65 0.60 -0.34
N PRO A 141 -18.98 1.89 -0.23
CA PRO A 141 -18.73 2.67 0.99
C PRO A 141 -19.29 2.03 2.26
N GLU A 142 -20.47 1.44 2.18
CA GLU A 142 -21.15 0.79 3.30
C GLU A 142 -20.38 -0.46 3.79
N GLU A 143 -19.76 -1.19 2.86
CA GLU A 143 -18.93 -2.36 3.19
C GLU A 143 -17.65 -1.92 3.92
N ILE A 144 -17.00 -0.85 3.45
CA ILE A 144 -15.80 -0.28 4.09
C ILE A 144 -16.13 0.22 5.49
N LEU A 145 -17.21 0.99 5.65
CA LEU A 145 -17.67 1.49 6.95
C LEU A 145 -17.97 0.37 7.94
N LYS A 146 -18.51 -0.75 7.45
CA LYS A 146 -18.77 -1.93 8.27
C LYS A 146 -17.47 -2.54 8.81
N THR A 147 -16.42 -2.64 8.00
CA THR A 147 -15.13 -3.18 8.45
C THR A 147 -14.45 -2.27 9.47
N LEU A 148 -14.49 -0.95 9.28
CA LEU A 148 -13.98 0.04 10.23
C LEU A 148 -14.68 -0.08 11.59
N SER A 149 -16.03 -0.20 11.61
CA SER A 149 -16.80 -0.29 12.86
C SER A 149 -16.61 -1.62 13.61
N MET A 150 -16.00 -2.62 13.02
CA MET A 150 -15.66 -3.89 13.68
C MET A 150 -14.34 -3.83 14.44
N GLU A 151 -13.38 -3.03 13.99
CA GLU A 151 -12.10 -2.82 14.70
C GLU A 151 -12.28 -2.04 16.00
N ASP A 152 -13.21 -1.08 16.05
CA ASP A 152 -13.50 -0.30 17.27
C ASP A 152 -14.06 -1.13 18.43
N LYS A 153 -14.32 -2.43 18.23
CA LYS A 153 -14.95 -3.33 19.22
C LYS A 153 -14.03 -4.43 19.75
N GLU A 154 -12.82 -4.54 19.23
CA GLU A 154 -11.79 -5.49 19.69
C GLU A 154 -10.74 -4.75 20.55
#